data_35f66c0bcff6dd5a24ad80f7dc99a13b
#
_entry.id   35f66c0bcff6dd5a24ad80f7dc99a13b
#
_cell.length_a   1.000
_cell.length_b   1.000
_cell.length_c   1.000
_cell.angle_alpha   90.00
_cell.angle_beta   90.00
_cell.angle_gamma   90.00
#
_symmetry.space_group_name_H-M   'P 1'
#
loop_
_entity.id
_entity.type
_entity.pdbx_description
1 polymer ?
#
loop_
_entity_poly.entity_id
_entity_poly.type
_entity_poly.pdbx_seq_one_letter_code
_entity_poly.pdbx_strand_id
1 'polypeptide(L)'
;SKSNPKFFAEHDMRRLIGIILIAISAASFGTLAIFGRYAYNDGMNIYTVLFLRFGVSASFMTVILLLRKEHFPRGKILAQLVGMGALGYVCQSFMYMTAINYASAGLVALLLYLYPFFVAILATIFLHEKITRIKVIALILALFGTALTVGPVSGQLIGALMAITAALIYSIYIIVGTNVMKHVSPVQSSTVIFASAGAVYGILTLVNGAHFPASNSGWLAMLGIIIISTIIPVVTFLAGLERIGPTN
;
A
#
# COMPACT_ATOMS: atom_id res chain seq x y z
N SER A 1 43.32 -12.87 -3.50
CA SER A 1 42.32 -13.06 -2.43
C SER A 1 41.26 -14.02 -2.97
N LYS A 2 41.22 -15.25 -2.42
CA LYS A 2 40.24 -16.27 -2.81
C LYS A 2 38.89 -15.84 -2.25
N SER A 3 37.98 -15.38 -3.09
CA SER A 3 36.59 -15.11 -2.76
C SER A 3 35.93 -16.40 -2.28
N ASN A 4 35.43 -16.41 -1.06
CA ASN A 4 34.83 -17.60 -0.43
C ASN A 4 33.47 -17.89 -1.13
N PRO A 5 33.30 -19.00 -1.86
CA PRO A 5 32.09 -19.31 -2.62
C PRO A 5 30.83 -19.43 -1.72
N LYS A 6 30.99 -19.76 -0.42
CA LYS A 6 29.90 -19.80 0.54
C LYS A 6 29.32 -18.40 0.84
N PHE A 7 30.17 -17.38 0.85
CA PHE A 7 29.74 -15.99 1.08
C PHE A 7 28.85 -15.45 -0.06
N PHE A 8 29.22 -15.76 -1.31
CA PHE A 8 28.40 -15.38 -2.48
C PHE A 8 27.04 -16.12 -2.48
N ALA A 9 27.06 -17.43 -2.23
CA ALA A 9 25.83 -18.21 -2.19
C ALA A 9 24.86 -17.73 -1.07
N GLU A 10 25.38 -17.31 0.09
CA GLU A 10 24.56 -16.78 1.19
C GLU A 10 23.98 -15.39 0.84
N HIS A 11 24.74 -14.54 0.19
CA HIS A 11 24.28 -13.23 -0.26
C HIS A 11 23.19 -13.35 -1.34
N ASP A 12 23.38 -14.23 -2.32
CA ASP A 12 22.41 -14.48 -3.38
C ASP A 12 21.12 -15.08 -2.81
N MET A 13 21.22 -16.00 -1.85
CA MET A 13 20.05 -16.58 -1.16
C MET A 13 19.24 -15.52 -0.39
N ARG A 14 19.92 -14.63 0.34
CA ARG A 14 19.26 -13.52 1.04
C ARG A 14 18.51 -12.60 0.08
N ARG A 15 19.14 -12.26 -1.04
CA ARG A 15 18.55 -11.43 -2.10
C ARG A 15 17.32 -12.11 -2.72
N LEU A 16 17.41 -13.40 -3.03
CA LEU A 16 16.31 -14.18 -3.57
C LEU A 16 15.12 -14.21 -2.61
N ILE A 17 15.36 -14.48 -1.32
CA ILE A 17 14.29 -14.45 -0.29
C ILE A 17 13.66 -13.05 -0.23
N GLY A 18 14.46 -11.98 -0.30
CA GLY A 18 13.94 -10.62 -0.31
C GLY A 18 13.02 -10.33 -1.50
N ILE A 19 13.40 -10.78 -2.70
CA ILE A 19 12.58 -10.65 -3.92
C ILE A 19 11.26 -11.42 -3.78
N ILE A 20 11.30 -12.66 -3.26
CA ILE A 20 10.09 -13.47 -3.02
C ILE A 20 9.16 -12.78 -2.03
N LEU A 21 9.69 -12.20 -0.95
CA LEU A 21 8.88 -11.48 0.04
C LEU A 21 8.21 -10.23 -0.56
N ILE A 22 8.90 -9.49 -1.42
CA ILE A 22 8.31 -8.34 -2.13
C ILE A 22 7.23 -8.81 -3.13
N ALA A 23 7.46 -9.93 -3.83
CA ALA A 23 6.46 -10.50 -4.73
C ALA A 23 5.19 -10.94 -3.97
N ILE A 24 5.34 -11.59 -2.79
CA ILE A 24 4.22 -11.93 -1.90
C ILE A 24 3.49 -10.66 -1.46
N SER A 25 4.21 -9.62 -1.08
CA SER A 25 3.63 -8.32 -0.72
C SER A 25 2.75 -7.77 -1.85
N ALA A 26 3.28 -7.71 -3.06
CA ALA A 26 2.57 -7.18 -4.22
C ALA A 26 1.31 -8.01 -4.55
N ALA A 27 1.42 -9.34 -4.55
CA ALA A 27 0.29 -10.23 -4.78
C ALA A 27 -0.81 -10.06 -3.71
N SER A 28 -0.41 -9.94 -2.45
CA SER A 28 -1.33 -9.75 -1.32
C SER A 28 -2.05 -8.39 -1.39
N PHE A 29 -1.35 -7.31 -1.72
CA PHE A 29 -2.01 -6.02 -1.96
C PHE A 29 -3.04 -6.07 -3.09
N GLY A 30 -2.78 -6.85 -4.14
CA GLY A 30 -3.69 -7.01 -5.27
C GLY A 30 -5.05 -7.59 -4.88
N THR A 31 -5.16 -8.33 -3.77
CA THR A 31 -6.43 -8.91 -3.29
C THR A 31 -7.38 -7.87 -2.66
N LEU A 32 -6.90 -6.65 -2.37
CA LEU A 32 -7.66 -5.63 -1.65
C LEU A 32 -8.99 -5.27 -2.34
N ALA A 33 -8.97 -5.10 -3.66
CA ALA A 33 -10.17 -4.75 -4.40
C ALA A 33 -11.21 -5.88 -4.38
N ILE A 34 -10.75 -7.13 -4.37
CA ILE A 34 -11.61 -8.32 -4.32
C ILE A 34 -12.33 -8.37 -2.96
N PHE A 35 -11.58 -8.36 -1.86
CA PHE A 35 -12.17 -8.36 -0.52
C PHE A 35 -13.02 -7.13 -0.23
N GLY A 36 -12.63 -5.95 -0.76
CA GLY A 36 -13.41 -4.72 -0.67
C GLY A 36 -14.78 -4.86 -1.31
N ARG A 37 -14.86 -5.50 -2.48
CA ARG A 37 -16.13 -5.79 -3.16
C ARG A 37 -17.02 -6.70 -2.31
N TYR A 38 -16.46 -7.76 -1.71
CA TYR A 38 -17.22 -8.65 -0.83
C TYR A 38 -17.72 -7.91 0.43
N ALA A 39 -16.91 -7.07 1.05
CA ALA A 39 -17.31 -6.27 2.20
C ALA A 39 -18.47 -5.31 1.87
N TYR A 40 -18.44 -4.66 0.71
CA TYR A 40 -19.51 -3.78 0.25
C TYR A 40 -20.80 -4.54 -0.07
N ASN A 41 -20.70 -5.71 -0.69
CA ASN A 41 -21.85 -6.56 -0.97
C ASN A 41 -22.56 -7.04 0.30
N ASP A 42 -21.83 -7.12 1.42
CA ASP A 42 -22.37 -7.47 2.75
C ASP A 42 -22.91 -6.23 3.53
N GLY A 43 -23.00 -5.07 2.88
CA GLY A 43 -23.61 -3.85 3.42
C GLY A 43 -22.67 -2.93 4.21
N MET A 44 -21.36 -3.19 4.22
CA MET A 44 -20.41 -2.28 4.85
C MET A 44 -20.29 -0.97 4.06
N ASN A 45 -20.16 0.14 4.77
CA ASN A 45 -19.78 1.40 4.15
C ASN A 45 -18.25 1.60 4.12
N ILE A 46 -17.81 2.46 3.24
CA ILE A 46 -16.37 2.75 3.03
C ILE A 46 -15.67 3.20 4.32
N TYR A 47 -16.33 3.99 5.14
CA TYR A 47 -15.75 4.55 6.35
C TYR A 47 -15.44 3.47 7.37
N THR A 48 -16.39 2.55 7.60
CA THR A 48 -16.20 1.41 8.51
C THR A 48 -15.13 0.45 8.00
N VAL A 49 -15.11 0.13 6.71
CA VAL A 49 -14.07 -0.72 6.11
C VAL A 49 -12.69 -0.12 6.35
N LEU A 50 -12.49 1.16 6.05
CA LEU A 50 -11.19 1.81 6.17
C LEU A 50 -10.80 2.09 7.63
N PHE A 51 -11.78 2.37 8.51
CA PHE A 51 -11.54 2.47 9.95
C PHE A 51 -11.01 1.15 10.53
N LEU A 52 -11.70 0.04 10.29
CA LEU A 52 -11.27 -1.27 10.77
C LEU A 52 -9.93 -1.67 10.16
N ARG A 53 -9.75 -1.46 8.85
CA ARG A 53 -8.49 -1.74 8.15
C ARG A 53 -7.31 -1.04 8.81
N PHE A 54 -7.38 0.28 8.96
CA PHE A 54 -6.25 1.06 9.46
C PHE A 54 -6.13 1.00 10.97
N GLY A 55 -7.23 0.98 11.72
CA GLY A 55 -7.22 0.89 13.17
C GLY A 55 -6.59 -0.41 13.68
N VAL A 56 -7.03 -1.56 13.14
CA VAL A 56 -6.46 -2.86 13.52
C VAL A 56 -5.01 -2.99 13.04
N SER A 57 -4.70 -2.55 11.81
CA SER A 57 -3.33 -2.59 11.29
C SER A 57 -2.39 -1.65 12.08
N ALA A 58 -2.87 -0.48 12.51
CA ALA A 58 -2.10 0.43 13.37
C ALA A 58 -1.78 -0.21 14.73
N SER A 59 -2.77 -0.88 15.33
CA SER A 59 -2.57 -1.60 16.60
C SER A 59 -1.53 -2.70 16.44
N PHE A 60 -1.61 -3.48 15.38
CA PHE A 60 -0.63 -4.53 15.07
C PHE A 60 0.78 -3.96 14.83
N MET A 61 0.90 -2.91 14.03
CA MET A 61 2.20 -2.26 13.77
C MET A 61 2.78 -1.60 15.04
N THR A 62 1.93 -1.09 15.93
CA THR A 62 2.35 -0.59 17.24
C THR A 62 2.95 -1.70 18.09
N VAL A 63 2.34 -2.89 18.11
CA VAL A 63 2.91 -4.05 18.82
C VAL A 63 4.29 -4.42 18.24
N ILE A 64 4.42 -4.46 16.91
CA ILE A 64 5.73 -4.71 16.26
C ILE A 64 6.75 -3.64 16.66
N LEU A 65 6.36 -2.36 16.65
CA LEU A 65 7.23 -1.25 17.05
C LEU A 65 7.77 -1.45 18.47
N LEU A 66 6.88 -1.80 19.41
CA LEU A 66 7.23 -2.05 20.81
C LEU A 66 8.15 -3.28 20.96
N LEU A 67 7.86 -4.37 20.26
CA LEU A 67 8.68 -5.59 20.28
C LEU A 67 10.09 -5.34 19.71
N ARG A 68 10.20 -4.46 18.70
CA ARG A 68 11.50 -4.03 18.15
C ARG A 68 12.20 -2.99 19.02
N LYS A 69 11.58 -2.55 20.13
CA LYS A 69 12.09 -1.49 21.01
C LYS A 69 12.39 -0.18 20.27
N GLU A 70 11.68 0.06 19.20
CA GLU A 70 11.77 1.31 18.44
C GLU A 70 10.87 2.38 19.10
N HIS A 71 11.35 3.64 19.08
CA HIS A 71 10.59 4.75 19.64
C HIS A 71 9.70 5.39 18.60
N PHE A 72 8.57 5.96 19.02
CA PHE A 72 7.75 6.79 18.13
C PHE A 72 8.55 8.00 17.64
N PRO A 73 8.43 8.34 16.34
CA PRO A 73 9.00 9.57 15.80
C PRO A 73 8.50 10.80 16.57
N ARG A 74 9.30 11.86 16.61
CA ARG A 74 8.97 13.07 17.35
C ARG A 74 9.15 14.31 16.49
N GLY A 75 8.57 15.44 16.93
CA GLY A 75 8.75 16.74 16.32
C GLY A 75 8.26 16.82 14.88
N LYS A 76 9.03 17.46 14.01
CA LYS A 76 8.68 17.71 12.60
C LYS A 76 8.40 16.44 11.81
N ILE A 77 9.18 15.38 12.05
CA ILE A 77 9.03 14.09 11.34
C ILE A 77 7.68 13.46 11.69
N LEU A 78 7.30 13.44 12.97
CA LEU A 78 5.98 12.96 13.37
C LEU A 78 4.86 13.74 12.69
N ALA A 79 4.93 15.08 12.67
CA ALA A 79 3.92 15.91 12.02
C ALA A 79 3.82 15.63 10.52
N GLN A 80 4.95 15.41 9.84
CA GLN A 80 4.98 15.05 8.42
C GLN A 80 4.35 13.68 8.18
N LEU A 81 4.65 12.66 8.99
CA LEU A 81 4.05 11.32 8.88
C LEU A 81 2.55 11.35 9.16
N VAL A 82 2.10 12.11 10.17
CA VAL A 82 0.68 12.32 10.45
C VAL A 82 -0.01 12.97 9.26
N GLY A 83 0.57 14.02 8.67
CA GLY A 83 0.05 14.67 7.47
C GLY A 83 -0.02 13.71 6.26
N MET A 84 1.02 12.89 6.06
CA MET A 84 1.03 11.86 5.01
C MET A 84 -0.08 10.82 5.22
N GLY A 85 -0.32 10.39 6.45
CA GLY A 85 -1.37 9.43 6.77
C GLY A 85 -2.76 10.04 6.72
N ALA A 86 -2.98 11.16 7.41
CA ALA A 86 -4.29 11.79 7.56
C ALA A 86 -4.81 12.48 6.29
N LEU A 87 -3.94 12.89 5.38
CA LEU A 87 -4.31 13.48 4.10
C LEU A 87 -3.97 12.56 2.93
N GLY A 88 -2.67 12.29 2.71
CA GLY A 88 -2.23 11.56 1.53
C GLY A 88 -2.84 10.15 1.45
N TYR A 89 -2.66 9.37 2.50
CA TYR A 89 -3.12 7.98 2.50
C TYR A 89 -4.65 7.86 2.66
N VAL A 90 -5.27 8.78 3.39
CA VAL A 90 -6.75 8.87 3.48
C VAL A 90 -7.35 9.18 2.12
N CYS A 91 -6.91 10.23 1.44
CA CYS A 91 -7.42 10.59 0.11
C CYS A 91 -7.22 9.47 -0.91
N GLN A 92 -6.03 8.86 -0.93
CA GLN A 92 -5.71 7.75 -1.82
C GLN A 92 -6.62 6.55 -1.58
N SER A 93 -6.73 6.09 -0.33
CA SER A 93 -7.54 4.92 0.02
C SER A 93 -9.03 5.16 -0.18
N PHE A 94 -9.51 6.37 0.07
CA PHE A 94 -10.89 6.75 -0.22
C PHE A 94 -11.21 6.67 -1.71
N MET A 95 -10.38 7.28 -2.56
CA MET A 95 -10.56 7.23 -4.01
C MET A 95 -10.51 5.81 -4.55
N TYR A 96 -9.55 5.01 -4.10
CA TYR A 96 -9.39 3.61 -4.50
C TYR A 96 -10.61 2.76 -4.12
N MET A 97 -11.03 2.82 -2.86
CA MET A 97 -12.14 2.02 -2.36
C MET A 97 -13.50 2.49 -2.92
N THR A 98 -13.66 3.80 -3.17
CA THR A 98 -14.87 4.32 -3.84
C THR A 98 -14.93 3.86 -5.30
N ALA A 99 -13.81 3.80 -6.00
CA ALA A 99 -13.75 3.34 -7.39
C ALA A 99 -14.33 1.93 -7.57
N ILE A 100 -14.20 1.05 -6.57
CA ILE A 100 -14.73 -0.33 -6.60
C ILE A 100 -16.25 -0.36 -6.71
N ASN A 101 -16.96 0.69 -6.26
CA ASN A 101 -18.42 0.77 -6.40
C ASN A 101 -18.86 1.06 -7.85
N TYR A 102 -18.00 1.65 -8.68
CA TYR A 102 -18.31 2.10 -10.03
C TYR A 102 -17.60 1.29 -11.11
N ALA A 103 -16.58 0.49 -10.77
CA ALA A 103 -15.81 -0.30 -11.72
C ALA A 103 -15.46 -1.68 -11.15
N SER A 104 -15.11 -2.61 -12.04
CA SER A 104 -14.67 -3.95 -11.60
C SER A 104 -13.39 -3.87 -10.76
N ALA A 105 -13.26 -4.76 -9.79
CA ALA A 105 -12.07 -4.86 -8.94
C ALA A 105 -10.78 -4.97 -9.77
N GLY A 106 -10.84 -5.71 -10.88
CA GLY A 106 -9.73 -5.85 -11.80
C GLY A 106 -9.33 -4.53 -12.47
N LEU A 107 -10.32 -3.75 -12.99
CA LEU A 107 -10.05 -2.44 -13.61
C LEU A 107 -9.44 -1.47 -12.59
N VAL A 108 -10.00 -1.41 -11.37
CA VAL A 108 -9.52 -0.53 -10.31
C VAL A 108 -8.09 -0.87 -9.92
N ALA A 109 -7.78 -2.16 -9.76
CA ALA A 109 -6.42 -2.62 -9.48
C ALA A 109 -5.46 -2.28 -10.63
N LEU A 110 -5.84 -2.56 -11.88
CA LEU A 110 -5.02 -2.26 -13.07
C LEU A 110 -4.67 -0.76 -13.13
N LEU A 111 -5.66 0.11 -12.94
CA LEU A 111 -5.46 1.55 -13.02
C LEU A 111 -4.64 2.09 -11.83
N LEU A 112 -4.76 1.49 -10.65
CA LEU A 112 -3.87 1.83 -9.53
C LEU A 112 -2.41 1.52 -9.87
N TYR A 113 -2.14 0.42 -10.56
CA TYR A 113 -0.77 0.05 -10.98
C TYR A 113 -0.14 1.00 -12.03
N LEU A 114 -0.83 2.05 -12.44
CA LEU A 114 -0.23 3.19 -13.14
C LEU A 114 0.66 4.05 -12.21
N TYR A 115 0.57 3.89 -10.88
CA TYR A 115 1.33 4.73 -9.95
C TYR A 115 2.85 4.72 -10.19
N PRO A 116 3.53 3.62 -10.55
CA PRO A 116 4.97 3.68 -10.78
C PRO A 116 5.34 4.54 -11.99
N PHE A 117 4.45 4.62 -12.99
CA PHE A 117 4.62 5.51 -14.14
C PHE A 117 4.54 6.98 -13.70
N PHE A 118 3.53 7.34 -12.89
CA PHE A 118 3.43 8.68 -12.33
C PHE A 118 4.59 9.01 -11.38
N VAL A 119 5.04 8.05 -10.56
CA VAL A 119 6.23 8.21 -9.71
C VAL A 119 7.46 8.52 -10.57
N ALA A 120 7.68 7.80 -11.67
CA ALA A 120 8.82 8.05 -12.56
C ALA A 120 8.79 9.46 -13.17
N ILE A 121 7.61 9.93 -13.61
CA ILE A 121 7.43 11.31 -14.11
C ILE A 121 7.71 12.33 -13.00
N LEU A 122 7.08 12.18 -11.84
CA LEU A 122 7.25 13.11 -10.73
C LEU A 122 8.68 13.13 -10.18
N ALA A 123 9.34 11.96 -10.10
CA ALA A 123 10.74 11.86 -9.70
C ALA A 123 11.67 12.61 -10.68
N THR A 124 11.39 12.56 -11.98
CA THR A 124 12.13 13.33 -12.97
C THR A 124 11.95 14.83 -12.77
N ILE A 125 10.72 15.28 -12.51
CA ILE A 125 10.40 16.71 -12.36
C ILE A 125 10.92 17.25 -11.03
N PHE A 126 10.68 16.56 -9.92
CA PHE A 126 10.92 17.10 -8.57
C PHE A 126 12.25 16.64 -7.95
N LEU A 127 12.72 15.43 -8.29
CA LEU A 127 13.97 14.87 -7.77
C LEU A 127 15.12 14.91 -8.80
N HIS A 128 14.84 15.42 -10.00
CA HIS A 128 15.80 15.49 -11.11
C HIS A 128 16.43 14.13 -11.47
N GLU A 129 15.70 13.04 -11.22
CA GLU A 129 16.15 11.69 -11.60
C GLU A 129 16.03 11.48 -13.09
N LYS A 130 17.05 10.82 -13.69
CA LYS A 130 17.01 10.47 -15.12
C LYS A 130 16.16 9.22 -15.33
N ILE A 131 15.19 9.30 -16.26
CA ILE A 131 14.46 8.12 -16.72
C ILE A 131 15.39 7.33 -17.63
N THR A 132 15.79 6.14 -17.18
CA THR A 132 16.58 5.22 -17.99
C THR A 132 15.68 4.38 -18.89
N ARG A 133 16.20 3.94 -20.06
CA ARG A 133 15.48 3.04 -20.97
C ARG A 133 15.02 1.77 -20.26
N ILE A 134 15.84 1.25 -19.34
CA ILE A 134 15.53 0.04 -18.56
C ILE A 134 14.31 0.29 -17.66
N LYS A 135 14.23 1.46 -16.98
CA LYS A 135 13.05 1.82 -16.17
C LYS A 135 11.78 1.87 -17.01
N VAL A 136 11.84 2.46 -18.23
CA VAL A 136 10.69 2.51 -19.15
C VAL A 136 10.24 1.12 -19.58
N ILE A 137 11.17 0.28 -20.00
CA ILE A 137 10.85 -1.10 -20.40
C ILE A 137 10.25 -1.88 -19.23
N ALA A 138 10.81 -1.77 -18.03
CA ALA A 138 10.28 -2.42 -16.82
C ALA A 138 8.86 -1.97 -16.49
N LEU A 139 8.55 -0.66 -16.62
CA LEU A 139 7.20 -0.12 -16.41
C LEU A 139 6.20 -0.64 -17.44
N ILE A 140 6.57 -0.68 -18.72
CA ILE A 140 5.73 -1.22 -19.79
C ILE A 140 5.45 -2.71 -19.56
N LEU A 141 6.48 -3.49 -19.22
CA LEU A 141 6.33 -4.92 -18.92
C LEU A 141 5.44 -5.16 -17.70
N ALA A 142 5.58 -4.34 -16.65
CA ALA A 142 4.74 -4.43 -15.45
C ALA A 142 3.26 -4.12 -15.77
N LEU A 143 2.98 -3.07 -16.54
CA LEU A 143 1.62 -2.74 -16.99
C LEU A 143 1.03 -3.84 -17.86
N PHE A 144 1.81 -4.36 -18.81
CA PHE A 144 1.37 -5.44 -19.68
C PHE A 144 1.10 -6.72 -18.88
N GLY A 145 1.99 -7.09 -17.96
CA GLY A 145 1.81 -8.23 -17.06
C GLY A 145 0.54 -8.09 -16.20
N THR A 146 0.30 -6.90 -15.65
CA THR A 146 -0.92 -6.62 -14.89
C THR A 146 -2.16 -6.72 -15.77
N ALA A 147 -2.12 -6.17 -16.98
CA ALA A 147 -3.25 -6.24 -17.93
C ALA A 147 -3.61 -7.68 -18.31
N LEU A 148 -2.62 -8.57 -18.42
CA LEU A 148 -2.85 -9.99 -18.70
C LEU A 148 -3.48 -10.76 -17.52
N THR A 149 -3.25 -10.32 -16.29
CA THR A 149 -3.77 -10.99 -15.08
C THR A 149 -5.14 -10.48 -14.66
N VAL A 150 -5.54 -9.33 -15.16
CA VAL A 150 -6.85 -8.73 -14.88
C VAL A 150 -7.91 -9.43 -15.74
N GLY A 151 -8.95 -9.94 -15.08
CA GLY A 151 -10.12 -10.52 -15.74
C GLY A 151 -10.93 -9.49 -16.53
N PRO A 152 -12.20 -9.79 -16.91
CA PRO A 152 -13.03 -8.90 -17.69
C PRO A 152 -13.08 -7.49 -17.10
N VAL A 153 -12.67 -6.51 -17.89
CA VAL A 153 -12.60 -5.11 -17.49
C VAL A 153 -13.95 -4.47 -17.78
N SER A 154 -14.68 -4.06 -16.75
CA SER A 154 -15.96 -3.40 -16.87
C SER A 154 -16.10 -2.29 -15.83
N GLY A 155 -16.87 -1.26 -16.17
CA GLY A 155 -17.15 -0.19 -15.22
C GLY A 155 -17.51 1.12 -15.87
N GLN A 156 -17.93 2.04 -15.02
CA GLN A 156 -18.24 3.41 -15.39
C GLN A 156 -16.97 4.26 -15.45
N LEU A 157 -16.95 5.27 -16.30
CA LEU A 157 -15.84 6.22 -16.44
C LEU A 157 -15.46 6.85 -15.10
N ILE A 158 -16.45 7.15 -14.24
CA ILE A 158 -16.20 7.71 -12.90
C ILE A 158 -15.30 6.81 -12.05
N GLY A 159 -15.52 5.49 -12.06
CA GLY A 159 -14.69 4.53 -11.34
C GLY A 159 -13.25 4.50 -11.86
N ALA A 160 -13.07 4.55 -13.18
CA ALA A 160 -11.75 4.63 -13.81
C ALA A 160 -11.02 5.93 -13.43
N LEU A 161 -11.70 7.07 -13.47
CA LEU A 161 -11.13 8.37 -13.08
C LEU A 161 -10.74 8.38 -11.59
N MET A 162 -11.56 7.81 -10.70
CA MET A 162 -11.23 7.69 -9.28
C MET A 162 -10.01 6.80 -9.05
N ALA A 163 -9.89 5.68 -9.76
CA ALA A 163 -8.73 4.79 -9.64
C ALA A 163 -7.43 5.46 -10.14
N ILE A 164 -7.48 6.19 -11.25
CA ILE A 164 -6.34 6.98 -11.76
C ILE A 164 -5.97 8.09 -10.77
N THR A 165 -6.96 8.78 -10.20
CA THR A 165 -6.74 9.81 -9.18
C THR A 165 -6.07 9.19 -7.93
N ALA A 166 -6.51 8.00 -7.49
CA ALA A 166 -5.85 7.28 -6.41
C ALA A 166 -4.38 6.97 -6.73
N ALA A 167 -4.07 6.54 -7.97
CA ALA A 167 -2.71 6.29 -8.41
C ALA A 167 -1.85 7.55 -8.42
N LEU A 168 -2.40 8.68 -8.85
CA LEU A 168 -1.71 9.98 -8.85
C LEU A 168 -1.44 10.47 -7.42
N ILE A 169 -2.43 10.43 -6.53
CA ILE A 169 -2.27 10.79 -5.11
C ILE A 169 -1.21 9.91 -4.45
N TYR A 170 -1.24 8.60 -4.73
CA TYR A 170 -0.25 7.66 -4.20
C TYR A 170 1.16 7.97 -4.70
N SER A 171 1.29 8.39 -5.95
CA SER A 171 2.58 8.79 -6.52
C SER A 171 3.14 10.05 -5.86
N ILE A 172 2.30 11.06 -5.62
CA ILE A 172 2.68 12.26 -4.86
C ILE A 172 3.08 11.88 -3.43
N TYR A 173 2.30 11.01 -2.77
CA TYR A 173 2.61 10.49 -1.44
C TYR A 173 3.99 9.83 -1.39
N ILE A 174 4.36 9.00 -2.38
CA ILE A 174 5.67 8.35 -2.47
C ILE A 174 6.78 9.40 -2.60
N ILE A 175 6.63 10.38 -3.50
CA ILE A 175 7.63 11.45 -3.72
C ILE A 175 7.84 12.29 -2.46
N VAL A 176 6.75 12.72 -1.82
CA VAL A 176 6.81 13.46 -0.55
C VAL A 176 7.46 12.60 0.54
N GLY A 177 7.10 11.32 0.60
CA GLY A 177 7.62 10.35 1.57
C GLY A 177 9.12 10.07 1.42
N THR A 178 9.69 10.22 0.22
CA THR A 178 11.09 9.85 -0.06
C THR A 178 12.07 10.51 0.93
N ASN A 179 11.86 11.78 1.27
CA ASN A 179 12.74 12.50 2.21
C ASN A 179 12.41 12.20 3.68
N VAL A 180 11.14 12.07 4.03
CA VAL A 180 10.70 11.80 5.41
C VAL A 180 11.14 10.41 5.85
N MET A 181 10.98 9.42 4.98
CA MET A 181 11.29 8.02 5.27
C MET A 181 12.78 7.71 5.37
N LYS A 182 13.68 8.62 4.98
CA LYS A 182 15.12 8.49 5.25
C LYS A 182 15.49 8.60 6.73
N HIS A 183 14.62 9.19 7.55
CA HIS A 183 14.88 9.53 8.95
C HIS A 183 14.14 8.61 9.94
N VAL A 184 13.38 7.66 9.46
CA VAL A 184 12.58 6.75 10.28
C VAL A 184 12.64 5.35 9.71
N SER A 185 12.44 4.36 10.60
CA SER A 185 12.28 2.99 10.12
C SER A 185 10.94 2.82 9.37
N PRO A 186 10.86 1.84 8.48
CA PRO A 186 9.59 1.49 7.84
C PRO A 186 8.49 1.11 8.83
N VAL A 187 8.84 0.50 9.98
CA VAL A 187 7.88 0.16 11.04
C VAL A 187 7.35 1.43 11.69
N GLN A 188 8.21 2.38 12.02
CA GLN A 188 7.83 3.67 12.59
C GLN A 188 6.89 4.44 11.66
N SER A 189 7.25 4.55 10.37
CA SER A 189 6.43 5.26 9.38
C SER A 189 5.06 4.59 9.18
N SER A 190 5.01 3.27 9.00
CA SER A 190 3.75 2.53 8.82
C SER A 190 2.84 2.65 10.05
N THR A 191 3.41 2.58 11.25
CA THR A 191 2.64 2.72 12.50
C THR A 191 1.94 4.09 12.56
N VAL A 192 2.68 5.18 12.35
CA VAL A 192 2.11 6.54 12.41
C VAL A 192 1.11 6.79 11.28
N ILE A 193 1.43 6.36 10.06
CA ILE A 193 0.55 6.54 8.90
C ILE A 193 -0.78 5.79 9.10
N PHE A 194 -0.75 4.53 9.54
CA PHE A 194 -1.97 3.78 9.79
C PHE A 194 -2.76 4.33 10.98
N ALA A 195 -2.08 4.75 12.06
CA ALA A 195 -2.75 5.34 13.21
C ALA A 195 -3.47 6.65 12.86
N SER A 196 -2.81 7.53 12.10
CA SER A 196 -3.42 8.80 11.68
C SER A 196 -4.55 8.60 10.67
N ALA A 197 -4.40 7.69 9.69
CA ALA A 197 -5.47 7.32 8.78
C ALA A 197 -6.66 6.67 9.52
N GLY A 198 -6.38 5.76 10.46
CA GLY A 198 -7.38 5.12 11.30
C GLY A 198 -8.16 6.11 12.16
N ALA A 199 -7.47 7.12 12.72
CA ALA A 199 -8.13 8.19 13.50
C ALA A 199 -9.09 9.01 12.62
N VAL A 200 -8.66 9.42 11.42
CA VAL A 200 -9.53 10.16 10.48
C VAL A 200 -10.76 9.32 10.10
N TYR A 201 -10.55 8.05 9.72
CA TYR A 201 -11.68 7.18 9.37
C TYR A 201 -12.55 6.82 10.56
N GLY A 202 -12.00 6.77 11.78
CA GLY A 202 -12.76 6.65 13.01
C GLY A 202 -13.74 7.80 13.18
N ILE A 203 -13.27 9.04 13.02
CA ILE A 203 -14.13 10.24 13.06
C ILE A 203 -15.17 10.20 11.95
N LEU A 204 -14.77 9.87 10.71
CA LEU A 204 -15.69 9.77 9.58
C LEU A 204 -16.75 8.67 9.79
N THR A 205 -16.39 7.55 10.41
CA THR A 205 -17.33 6.47 10.76
C THR A 205 -18.33 6.91 11.81
N LEU A 206 -17.90 7.68 12.81
CA LEU A 206 -18.81 8.23 13.84
C LEU A 206 -19.82 9.23 13.24
N VAL A 207 -19.36 10.06 12.29
CA VAL A 207 -20.23 11.07 11.64
C VAL A 207 -21.20 10.43 10.63
N ASN A 208 -20.75 9.46 9.85
CA ASN A 208 -21.56 8.87 8.78
C ASN A 208 -22.31 7.58 9.18
N GLY A 209 -22.14 7.12 10.41
CA GLY A 209 -22.68 5.86 10.91
C GLY A 209 -21.78 4.66 10.59
N ALA A 210 -21.65 3.77 11.55
CA ALA A 210 -20.91 2.52 11.39
C ALA A 210 -21.81 1.45 10.79
N HIS A 211 -21.38 0.86 9.68
CA HIS A 211 -22.05 -0.28 9.05
C HIS A 211 -21.11 -1.49 9.09
N PHE A 212 -21.30 -2.31 10.13
CA PHE A 212 -20.53 -3.54 10.31
C PHE A 212 -21.03 -4.67 9.39
N PRO A 213 -20.23 -5.71 9.13
CA PRO A 213 -20.65 -6.85 8.35
C PRO A 213 -21.91 -7.50 8.92
N ALA A 214 -22.89 -7.78 8.05
CA ALA A 214 -24.14 -8.43 8.44
C ALA A 214 -24.02 -9.95 8.53
N SER A 215 -23.04 -10.53 7.83
CA SER A 215 -22.85 -11.98 7.72
C SER A 215 -21.42 -12.42 8.07
N ASN A 216 -21.22 -13.72 8.27
CA ASN A 216 -19.91 -14.30 8.47
C ASN A 216 -18.99 -14.10 7.23
N SER A 217 -19.56 -14.08 6.02
CA SER A 217 -18.79 -13.83 4.80
C SER A 217 -18.25 -12.40 4.76
N GLY A 218 -19.00 -11.42 5.23
CA GLY A 218 -18.54 -10.05 5.37
C GLY A 218 -17.41 -9.90 6.39
N TRP A 219 -17.49 -10.58 7.52
CA TRP A 219 -16.41 -10.63 8.51
C TRP A 219 -15.16 -11.31 7.96
N LEU A 220 -15.29 -12.39 7.20
CA LEU A 220 -14.17 -13.04 6.52
C LEU A 220 -13.54 -12.11 5.48
N ALA A 221 -14.35 -11.39 4.71
CA ALA A 221 -13.84 -10.38 3.78
C ALA A 221 -13.06 -9.27 4.51
N MET A 222 -13.57 -8.78 5.65
CA MET A 222 -12.89 -7.77 6.46
C MET A 222 -11.58 -8.28 7.04
N LEU A 223 -11.53 -9.51 7.55
CA LEU A 223 -10.29 -10.16 7.98
C LEU A 223 -9.31 -10.32 6.81
N GLY A 224 -9.79 -10.65 5.61
CA GLY A 224 -9.01 -10.67 4.38
C GLY A 224 -8.38 -9.30 4.08
N ILE A 225 -9.14 -8.21 4.19
CA ILE A 225 -8.63 -6.84 4.02
C ILE A 225 -7.54 -6.53 5.03
N ILE A 226 -7.76 -6.81 6.31
CA ILE A 226 -6.84 -6.49 7.39
C ILE A 226 -5.56 -7.33 7.29
N ILE A 227 -5.71 -8.65 7.22
CA ILE A 227 -4.58 -9.58 7.33
C ILE A 227 -3.89 -9.73 5.97
N ILE A 228 -4.65 -10.18 4.94
CA ILE A 228 -4.08 -10.56 3.65
C ILE A 228 -3.70 -9.33 2.83
N SER A 229 -4.55 -8.29 2.81
CA SER A 229 -4.34 -7.13 1.95
C SER A 229 -3.69 -5.94 2.65
N THR A 230 -3.35 -6.02 3.94
CA THR A 230 -2.72 -4.91 4.66
C THR A 230 -1.54 -5.35 5.53
N ILE A 231 -1.73 -6.24 6.51
CA ILE A 231 -0.66 -6.64 7.44
C ILE A 231 0.40 -7.48 6.72
N ILE A 232 0.01 -8.56 6.05
CA ILE A 232 0.96 -9.42 5.32
C ILE A 232 1.79 -8.63 4.31
N PRO A 233 1.19 -7.80 3.42
CA PRO A 233 1.97 -7.03 2.45
C PRO A 233 2.98 -6.11 3.12
N VAL A 234 2.58 -5.40 4.16
CA VAL A 234 3.49 -4.47 4.85
C VAL A 234 4.64 -5.23 5.51
N VAL A 235 4.35 -6.29 6.27
CA VAL A 235 5.37 -7.09 6.95
C VAL A 235 6.33 -7.76 5.97
N THR A 236 5.81 -8.36 4.89
CA THR A 236 6.65 -9.03 3.88
C THR A 236 7.47 -8.03 3.06
N PHE A 237 6.90 -6.85 2.76
CA PHE A 237 7.63 -5.77 2.10
C PHE A 237 8.80 -5.28 2.95
N LEU A 238 8.57 -5.00 4.24
CA LEU A 238 9.60 -4.57 5.18
C LEU A 238 10.71 -5.63 5.32
N ALA A 239 10.31 -6.89 5.51
CA ALA A 239 11.25 -8.00 5.61
C ALA A 239 12.03 -8.23 4.32
N GLY A 240 11.43 -7.95 3.16
CA GLY A 240 12.08 -7.98 1.85
C GLY A 240 13.14 -6.89 1.70
N LEU A 241 12.78 -5.64 2.03
CA LEU A 241 13.68 -4.50 1.99
C LEU A 241 14.90 -4.66 2.89
N GLU A 242 14.71 -5.18 4.12
CA GLU A 242 15.81 -5.46 5.06
C GLU A 242 16.83 -6.47 4.48
N ARG A 243 16.39 -7.35 3.57
CA ARG A 243 17.26 -8.39 2.95
C ARG A 243 17.93 -7.93 1.67
N ILE A 244 17.25 -7.11 0.87
CA ILE A 244 17.80 -6.62 -0.42
C ILE A 244 18.71 -5.41 -0.17
N GLY A 245 18.47 -4.63 0.88
CA GLY A 245 19.11 -3.36 1.14
C GLY A 245 18.46 -2.19 0.37
N PRO A 246 18.65 -0.95 0.85
CA PRO A 246 17.98 0.24 0.33
C PRO A 246 18.49 0.73 -1.03
N THR A 247 19.55 0.15 -1.58
CA THR A 247 20.26 0.62 -2.79
C THR A 247 20.22 -0.34 -3.96
N ASN A 248 19.46 -1.43 -3.88
CA ASN A 248 19.40 -2.45 -4.95
C ASN A 248 18.01 -2.59 -5.55
#